data_cbf6fb22079229a11c4e8eafff871ad2
#
_entry.id   cbf6fb22079229a11c4e8eafff871ad2
#
_cell.length_a   1.000
_cell.length_b   1.000
_cell.length_c   1.000
_cell.angle_alpha   90.00
_cell.angle_beta   90.00
_cell.angle_gamma   90.00
#
_symmetry.space_group_name_H-M   'P 1'
#
loop_
_entity.id
_entity.type
_entity.pdbx_description
1 polymer ?
#
loop_
_entity_poly.entity_id
_entity_poly.type
_entity_poly.pdbx_seq_one_letter_code
_entity_poly.pdbx_strand_id
1 'polypeptide(L)'
;MSIARPPIAALLAGATAAWLLCTQPAASAPQPPAPAQVQTRDAVTAYEAGNFDQALRGFANAARLGNRLAQFNYAMMLLRGEGTAARPQEALVWLKKAADNQMTHAQYTWGDLYERGELVPKSLEEANRWYALAAQGGHVQAQMALATNYFTGRGVPRDYGQAFMWYSRAASAGDGGAQYIVGSFYEHGEPGVVDRDLEQAKIWYARSAAHGDPGALAKLRSLLEESVRGRAAR
;
A
#
# COMPACT_ATOMS: atom_id res chain seq x y z
N MET A 1 -15.37 4.20 -17.23
CA MET A 1 -14.01 3.68 -17.00
C MET A 1 -14.11 2.74 -15.82
N SER A 2 -13.75 1.46 -16.03
CA SER A 2 -13.92 0.42 -15.01
C SER A 2 -12.88 0.60 -13.92
N ILE A 3 -13.31 0.83 -12.68
CA ILE A 3 -12.42 0.86 -11.51
C ILE A 3 -11.88 -0.57 -11.35
N ALA A 4 -10.56 -0.74 -11.50
CA ALA A 4 -9.91 -2.02 -11.29
C ALA A 4 -10.21 -2.51 -9.87
N ARG A 5 -10.79 -3.70 -9.76
CA ARG A 5 -11.21 -4.31 -8.49
C ARG A 5 -9.98 -4.84 -7.75
N PRO A 6 -9.54 -4.26 -6.62
CA PRO A 6 -8.65 -5.00 -5.76
C PRO A 6 -9.43 -6.17 -5.13
N PRO A 7 -8.91 -7.39 -5.13
CA PRO A 7 -9.58 -8.52 -4.47
C PRO A 7 -9.57 -8.31 -2.96
N ILE A 8 -10.74 -8.43 -2.33
CA ILE A 8 -10.89 -8.38 -0.86
C ILE A 8 -10.11 -9.52 -0.18
N ALA A 9 -9.92 -10.63 -0.88
CA ALA A 9 -9.16 -11.80 -0.39
C ALA A 9 -7.67 -11.52 -0.14
N ALA A 10 -7.06 -10.57 -0.84
CA ALA A 10 -5.63 -10.27 -0.67
C ALA A 10 -5.26 -9.66 0.70
N LEU A 11 -6.25 -9.28 1.51
CA LEU A 11 -6.05 -8.68 2.84
C LEU A 11 -5.80 -9.71 3.96
N LEU A 12 -5.90 -11.02 3.67
CA LEU A 12 -5.72 -12.07 4.67
C LEU A 12 -4.33 -12.74 4.65
N ALA A 13 -3.51 -12.49 3.62
CA ALA A 13 -2.28 -13.26 3.36
C ALA A 13 -0.96 -12.59 3.80
N GLY A 14 -0.98 -11.60 4.67
CA GLY A 14 0.20 -10.78 4.94
C GLY A 14 0.62 -10.62 6.41
N ALA A 15 0.52 -11.65 7.27
CA ALA A 15 1.03 -11.54 8.64
C ALA A 15 1.78 -12.80 9.08
N THR A 16 2.92 -13.11 8.44
CA THR A 16 3.94 -13.95 9.10
C THR A 16 4.90 -13.00 9.82
N ALA A 17 4.63 -12.76 11.09
CA ALA A 17 5.50 -12.01 11.98
C ALA A 17 6.72 -12.86 12.37
N ALA A 18 7.92 -12.40 12.04
CA ALA A 18 9.15 -12.85 12.67
C ALA A 18 9.22 -12.25 14.07
N TRP A 19 9.08 -13.07 15.12
CA TRP A 19 9.20 -12.66 16.52
C TRP A 19 10.60 -12.93 17.04
N LEU A 20 11.24 -11.89 17.53
CA LEU A 20 12.43 -11.98 18.39
C LEU A 20 12.06 -12.61 19.74
N LEU A 21 12.82 -13.62 20.12
CA LEU A 21 12.75 -14.29 21.42
C LEU A 21 13.11 -13.33 22.55
N CYS A 22 12.09 -12.79 23.23
CA CYS A 22 12.23 -12.32 24.61
C CYS A 22 11.41 -13.26 25.50
N THR A 23 12.01 -13.73 26.57
CA THR A 23 11.44 -14.64 27.58
C THR A 23 10.09 -14.14 28.07
N GLN A 24 9.00 -14.80 27.63
CA GLN A 24 7.65 -14.51 28.10
C GLN A 24 7.31 -15.41 29.30
N PRO A 25 6.58 -14.88 30.32
CA PRO A 25 5.92 -15.72 31.29
C PRO A 25 4.88 -16.61 30.61
N ALA A 26 4.64 -17.78 31.20
CA ALA A 26 3.80 -18.87 30.67
C ALA A 26 2.60 -18.35 29.84
N ALA A 27 2.51 -18.81 28.59
CA ALA A 27 1.44 -18.45 27.69
C ALA A 27 0.08 -18.75 28.29
N SER A 28 -0.72 -17.75 28.57
CA SER A 28 -2.14 -17.92 28.84
C SER A 28 -2.78 -18.65 27.65
N ALA A 29 -3.68 -19.60 27.91
CA ALA A 29 -4.41 -20.33 26.88
C ALA A 29 -4.99 -19.31 25.84
N PRO A 30 -4.97 -19.65 24.52
CA PRO A 30 -5.48 -18.75 23.51
C PRO A 30 -6.91 -18.37 23.83
N GLN A 31 -7.14 -17.08 24.09
CA GLN A 31 -8.48 -16.58 24.33
C GLN A 31 -9.33 -16.77 23.04
N PRO A 32 -10.61 -17.17 23.17
CA PRO A 32 -11.48 -17.28 22.01
C PRO A 32 -11.52 -15.93 21.27
N PRO A 33 -11.51 -15.95 19.92
CA PRO A 33 -11.51 -14.72 19.15
C PRO A 33 -12.75 -13.88 19.49
N ALA A 34 -12.57 -12.55 19.59
CA ALA A 34 -13.68 -11.64 19.90
C ALA A 34 -14.82 -11.80 18.89
N PRO A 35 -16.09 -11.66 19.30
CA PRO A 35 -17.25 -11.87 18.43
C PRO A 35 -17.17 -11.12 17.10
N ALA A 36 -16.64 -9.90 17.09
CA ALA A 36 -16.42 -9.11 15.88
C ALA A 36 -15.42 -9.75 14.91
N GLN A 37 -14.40 -10.45 15.41
CA GLN A 37 -13.42 -11.16 14.57
C GLN A 37 -14.04 -12.41 13.92
N VAL A 38 -14.83 -13.17 14.67
CA VAL A 38 -15.54 -14.33 14.12
C VAL A 38 -16.51 -13.89 13.02
N GLN A 39 -17.34 -12.88 13.30
CA GLN A 39 -18.30 -12.35 12.32
C GLN A 39 -17.60 -11.79 11.08
N THR A 40 -16.45 -11.13 11.23
CA THR A 40 -15.68 -10.62 10.10
C THR A 40 -15.16 -11.77 9.23
N ARG A 41 -14.62 -12.82 9.81
CA ARG A 41 -14.13 -13.99 9.08
C ARG A 41 -15.26 -14.68 8.32
N ASP A 42 -16.41 -14.90 8.98
CA ASP A 42 -17.55 -15.55 8.37
C ASP A 42 -18.13 -14.70 7.21
N ALA A 43 -18.11 -13.36 7.36
CA ALA A 43 -18.51 -12.43 6.30
C ALA A 43 -17.55 -12.46 5.11
N VAL A 44 -16.23 -12.61 5.34
CA VAL A 44 -15.23 -12.79 4.26
C VAL A 44 -15.51 -14.09 3.50
N THR A 45 -15.74 -15.20 4.20
CA THR A 45 -16.07 -16.48 3.57
C THR A 45 -17.35 -16.38 2.73
N ALA A 46 -18.39 -15.72 3.25
CA ALA A 46 -19.62 -15.49 2.51
C ALA A 46 -19.38 -14.63 1.25
N TYR A 47 -18.53 -13.60 1.34
CA TYR A 47 -18.16 -12.76 0.21
C TYR A 47 -17.42 -13.54 -0.89
N GLU A 48 -16.45 -14.36 -0.51
CA GLU A 48 -15.68 -15.22 -1.42
C GLU A 48 -16.57 -16.26 -2.11
N ALA A 49 -17.62 -16.73 -1.42
CA ALA A 49 -18.61 -17.61 -1.99
C ALA A 49 -19.66 -16.90 -2.88
N GLY A 50 -19.59 -15.57 -3.06
CA GLY A 50 -20.54 -14.77 -3.83
C GLY A 50 -21.86 -14.48 -3.08
N ASN A 51 -21.97 -14.85 -1.81
CA ASN A 51 -23.15 -14.63 -0.98
C ASN A 51 -23.15 -13.19 -0.42
N PHE A 52 -23.30 -12.19 -1.32
CA PHE A 52 -23.11 -10.77 -0.96
C PHE A 52 -24.11 -10.26 0.08
N ASP A 53 -25.35 -10.72 0.09
CA ASP A 53 -26.34 -10.35 1.11
C ASP A 53 -25.92 -10.81 2.51
N GLN A 54 -25.38 -12.03 2.63
CA GLN A 54 -24.90 -12.57 3.89
C GLN A 54 -23.62 -11.84 4.33
N ALA A 55 -22.68 -11.61 3.40
CA ALA A 55 -21.44 -10.89 3.64
C ALA A 55 -21.73 -9.46 4.14
N LEU A 56 -22.63 -8.74 3.47
CA LEU A 56 -23.02 -7.37 3.83
C LEU A 56 -23.55 -7.30 5.26
N ARG A 57 -24.47 -8.21 5.64
CA ARG A 57 -25.00 -8.28 7.03
C ARG A 57 -23.90 -8.60 8.04
N GLY A 58 -23.02 -9.55 7.72
CA GLY A 58 -21.92 -9.93 8.59
C GLY A 58 -20.93 -8.78 8.81
N PHE A 59 -20.50 -8.12 7.73
CA PHE A 59 -19.63 -6.94 7.84
C PHE A 59 -20.31 -5.78 8.57
N ALA A 60 -21.60 -5.51 8.31
CA ALA A 60 -22.34 -4.47 9.03
C ALA A 60 -22.37 -4.70 10.54
N ASN A 61 -22.59 -5.95 10.98
CA ASN A 61 -22.62 -6.30 12.39
C ASN A 61 -21.22 -6.16 13.04
N ALA A 62 -20.19 -6.72 12.41
CA ALA A 62 -18.81 -6.61 12.92
C ALA A 62 -18.29 -5.16 12.89
N ALA A 63 -18.69 -4.35 11.90
CA ALA A 63 -18.35 -2.93 11.81
C ALA A 63 -18.95 -2.12 12.97
N ARG A 64 -20.19 -2.41 13.39
CA ARG A 64 -20.81 -1.78 14.57
C ARG A 64 -20.08 -2.15 15.86
N LEU A 65 -19.48 -3.33 15.92
CA LEU A 65 -18.65 -3.78 17.05
C LEU A 65 -17.22 -3.21 16.99
N GLY A 66 -16.92 -2.31 16.05
CA GLY A 66 -15.64 -1.60 15.97
C GLY A 66 -14.55 -2.32 15.18
N ASN A 67 -14.82 -3.45 14.52
CA ASN A 67 -13.82 -4.13 13.72
C ASN A 67 -13.49 -3.29 12.47
N ARG A 68 -12.25 -2.78 12.40
CA ARG A 68 -11.81 -1.86 11.34
C ARG A 68 -11.81 -2.51 9.94
N LEU A 69 -11.50 -3.81 9.85
CA LEU A 69 -11.55 -4.54 8.57
C LEU A 69 -13.00 -4.68 8.09
N ALA A 70 -13.92 -4.99 9.01
CA ALA A 70 -15.34 -5.04 8.67
C ALA A 70 -15.89 -3.66 8.28
N GLN A 71 -15.46 -2.59 8.96
CA GLN A 71 -15.85 -1.22 8.61
C GLN A 71 -15.41 -0.88 7.17
N PHE A 72 -14.18 -1.23 6.80
CA PHE A 72 -13.66 -1.03 5.45
C PHE A 72 -14.44 -1.86 4.42
N ASN A 73 -14.59 -3.16 4.64
CA ASN A 73 -15.28 -4.05 3.70
C ASN A 73 -16.75 -3.66 3.54
N TYR A 74 -17.43 -3.30 4.63
CA TYR A 74 -18.80 -2.81 4.57
C TYR A 74 -18.91 -1.54 3.74
N ALA A 75 -18.00 -0.59 3.94
CA ALA A 75 -17.92 0.63 3.13
C ALA A 75 -17.73 0.31 1.63
N MET A 76 -16.80 -0.60 1.31
CA MET A 76 -16.54 -0.98 -0.09
C MET A 76 -17.73 -1.68 -0.75
N MET A 77 -18.45 -2.54 -0.02
CA MET A 77 -19.67 -3.16 -0.52
C MET A 77 -20.79 -2.14 -0.77
N LEU A 78 -20.95 -1.16 0.14
CA LEU A 78 -21.91 -0.05 -0.04
C LEU A 78 -21.56 0.83 -1.26
N LEU A 79 -20.25 1.10 -1.51
CA LEU A 79 -19.82 1.86 -2.68
C LEU A 79 -20.12 1.14 -3.99
N ARG A 80 -19.96 -0.19 -4.01
CA ARG A 80 -20.14 -1.00 -5.21
C ARG A 80 -21.58 -1.47 -5.43
N GLY A 81 -22.44 -1.35 -4.44
CA GLY A 81 -23.79 -1.90 -4.48
C GLY A 81 -23.80 -3.43 -4.41
N GLU A 82 -22.85 -4.05 -3.70
CA GLU A 82 -22.76 -5.49 -3.53
C GLU A 82 -23.64 -5.94 -2.35
N GLY A 83 -24.64 -6.78 -2.61
CA GLY A 83 -25.67 -7.20 -1.64
C GLY A 83 -26.68 -6.10 -1.29
N THR A 84 -26.65 -4.96 -1.94
CA THR A 84 -27.61 -3.87 -1.79
C THR A 84 -27.44 -2.87 -2.96
N ALA A 85 -28.36 -1.91 -3.10
CA ALA A 85 -28.13 -0.75 -3.95
C ALA A 85 -26.95 0.09 -3.41
N ALA A 86 -26.19 0.74 -4.28
CA ALA A 86 -25.07 1.59 -3.88
C ALA A 86 -25.53 2.73 -2.96
N ARG A 87 -24.77 2.94 -1.87
CA ARG A 87 -25.03 3.96 -0.84
C ARG A 87 -23.75 4.75 -0.54
N PRO A 88 -23.28 5.61 -1.44
CA PRO A 88 -21.96 6.21 -1.33
C PRO A 88 -21.82 7.10 -0.07
N GLN A 89 -22.86 7.82 0.33
CA GLN A 89 -22.78 8.66 1.52
C GLN A 89 -22.62 7.85 2.81
N GLU A 90 -23.35 6.75 2.94
CA GLU A 90 -23.19 5.83 4.08
C GLU A 90 -21.81 5.16 4.06
N ALA A 91 -21.33 4.78 2.88
CA ALA A 91 -20.01 4.20 2.69
C ALA A 91 -18.89 5.12 3.16
N LEU A 92 -18.95 6.42 2.83
CA LEU A 92 -17.97 7.41 3.30
C LEU A 92 -17.90 7.48 4.83
N VAL A 93 -19.04 7.37 5.52
CA VAL A 93 -19.06 7.37 7.00
C VAL A 93 -18.30 6.16 7.55
N TRP A 94 -18.54 4.97 6.99
CA TRP A 94 -17.86 3.76 7.45
C TRP A 94 -16.40 3.71 7.04
N LEU A 95 -16.07 4.20 5.83
CA LEU A 95 -14.70 4.33 5.38
C LEU A 95 -13.91 5.27 6.29
N LYS A 96 -14.51 6.40 6.72
CA LYS A 96 -13.89 7.34 7.66
C LYS A 96 -13.62 6.68 9.00
N LYS A 97 -14.58 5.93 9.54
CA LYS A 97 -14.39 5.19 10.79
C LYS A 97 -13.24 4.18 10.69
N ALA A 98 -13.14 3.44 9.57
CA ALA A 98 -12.03 2.52 9.35
C ALA A 98 -10.68 3.24 9.28
N ALA A 99 -10.60 4.38 8.59
CA ALA A 99 -9.40 5.19 8.47
C ALA A 99 -8.96 5.78 9.81
N ASP A 100 -9.91 6.30 10.62
CA ASP A 100 -9.66 6.80 11.97
C ASP A 100 -9.18 5.68 12.91
N ASN A 101 -9.64 4.45 12.69
CA ASN A 101 -9.18 3.25 13.37
C ASN A 101 -7.87 2.69 12.77
N GLN A 102 -7.08 3.53 12.08
CA GLN A 102 -5.76 3.21 11.53
C GLN A 102 -5.77 2.02 10.54
N MET A 103 -6.86 1.85 9.78
CA MET A 103 -6.89 0.92 8.67
C MET A 103 -6.19 1.55 7.46
N THR A 104 -4.96 1.12 7.18
CA THR A 104 -4.11 1.74 6.15
C THR A 104 -4.73 1.73 4.75
N HIS A 105 -5.48 0.68 4.40
CA HIS A 105 -6.24 0.63 3.14
C HIS A 105 -7.36 1.67 3.10
N ALA A 106 -8.04 1.93 4.20
CA ALA A 106 -9.05 2.98 4.28
C ALA A 106 -8.43 4.37 4.17
N GLN A 107 -7.29 4.58 4.81
CA GLN A 107 -6.52 5.82 4.70
C GLN A 107 -6.05 6.05 3.25
N TYR A 108 -5.50 5.02 2.59
CA TYR A 108 -5.14 5.10 1.18
C TYR A 108 -6.35 5.44 0.30
N THR A 109 -7.49 4.76 0.52
CA THR A 109 -8.73 5.01 -0.23
C THR A 109 -9.22 6.46 -0.06
N TRP A 110 -9.11 7.05 1.14
CA TRP A 110 -9.40 8.47 1.35
C TRP A 110 -8.46 9.37 0.54
N GLY A 111 -7.18 9.07 0.51
CA GLY A 111 -6.22 9.78 -0.34
C GLY A 111 -6.63 9.75 -1.81
N ASP A 112 -6.98 8.58 -2.34
CA ASP A 112 -7.43 8.39 -3.72
C ASP A 112 -8.73 9.15 -4.03
N LEU A 113 -9.70 9.15 -3.12
CA LEU A 113 -10.94 9.93 -3.27
C LEU A 113 -10.67 11.44 -3.37
N TYR A 114 -9.80 11.98 -2.52
CA TYR A 114 -9.41 13.39 -2.60
C TYR A 114 -8.57 13.69 -3.85
N GLU A 115 -7.70 12.79 -4.27
CA GLU A 115 -6.88 12.98 -5.47
C GLU A 115 -7.72 13.04 -6.73
N ARG A 116 -8.72 12.16 -6.85
CA ARG A 116 -9.63 12.12 -8.01
C ARG A 116 -10.72 13.17 -7.94
N GLY A 117 -11.13 13.58 -6.75
CA GLY A 117 -12.32 14.40 -6.52
C GLY A 117 -13.61 13.62 -6.73
N GLU A 118 -13.57 12.31 -6.43
CA GLU A 118 -14.74 11.43 -6.49
C GLU A 118 -15.40 11.37 -5.12
N LEU A 119 -16.69 11.66 -5.04
CA LEU A 119 -17.51 11.67 -3.82
C LEU A 119 -17.11 12.75 -2.78
N VAL A 120 -15.94 13.35 -2.91
CA VAL A 120 -15.43 14.45 -2.08
C VAL A 120 -14.80 15.52 -2.99
N PRO A 121 -14.76 16.80 -2.59
CA PRO A 121 -14.08 17.83 -3.37
C PRO A 121 -12.60 17.48 -3.57
N LYS A 122 -12.08 17.64 -4.80
CA LYS A 122 -10.68 17.37 -5.10
C LYS A 122 -9.75 18.25 -4.27
N SER A 123 -8.79 17.61 -3.61
CA SER A 123 -7.73 18.29 -2.86
C SER A 123 -6.49 17.41 -2.80
N LEU A 124 -5.45 17.81 -3.53
CA LEU A 124 -4.16 17.09 -3.51
C LEU A 124 -3.47 17.19 -2.15
N GLU A 125 -3.73 18.26 -1.42
CA GLU A 125 -3.20 18.47 -0.07
C GLU A 125 -3.79 17.46 0.92
N GLU A 126 -5.11 17.32 0.92
CA GLU A 126 -5.79 16.31 1.74
C GLU A 126 -5.41 14.88 1.29
N ALA A 127 -5.30 14.65 -0.02
CA ALA A 127 -4.82 13.37 -0.53
C ALA A 127 -3.44 13.00 0.05
N ASN A 128 -2.49 13.93 0.03
CA ASN A 128 -1.15 13.69 0.58
C ASN A 128 -1.16 13.47 2.11
N ARG A 129 -2.04 14.15 2.86
CA ARG A 129 -2.20 13.90 4.31
C ARG A 129 -2.65 12.46 4.56
N TRP A 130 -3.63 11.98 3.82
CA TRP A 130 -4.13 10.61 3.95
C TRP A 130 -3.12 9.58 3.46
N TYR A 131 -2.43 9.85 2.34
CA TYR A 131 -1.35 8.99 1.87
C TYR A 131 -0.20 8.89 2.89
N ALA A 132 0.14 10.00 3.56
CA ALA A 132 1.18 9.98 4.58
C ALA A 132 0.82 9.06 5.76
N LEU A 133 -0.43 9.09 6.23
CA LEU A 133 -0.90 8.18 7.28
C LEU A 133 -0.83 6.72 6.84
N ALA A 134 -1.32 6.41 5.64
CA ALA A 134 -1.27 5.06 5.08
C ALA A 134 0.17 4.58 4.85
N ALA A 135 1.05 5.45 4.33
CA ALA A 135 2.45 5.16 4.05
C ALA A 135 3.24 4.89 5.33
N GLN A 136 2.99 5.66 6.40
CA GLN A 136 3.56 5.42 7.74
C GLN A 136 3.11 4.08 8.30
N GLY A 137 1.88 3.67 8.02
CA GLY A 137 1.34 2.36 8.36
C GLY A 137 1.82 1.21 7.46
N GLY A 138 2.73 1.47 6.51
CA GLY A 138 3.34 0.47 5.65
C GLY A 138 2.56 0.15 4.37
N HIS A 139 1.56 0.95 3.99
CA HIS A 139 0.83 0.74 2.74
C HIS A 139 1.69 1.13 1.52
N VAL A 140 2.13 0.14 0.76
CA VAL A 140 3.14 0.32 -0.31
C VAL A 140 2.66 1.28 -1.40
N GLN A 141 1.41 1.15 -1.86
CA GLN A 141 0.87 2.06 -2.88
C GLN A 141 0.79 3.51 -2.37
N ALA A 142 0.54 3.71 -1.07
CA ALA A 142 0.55 5.04 -0.47
C ALA A 142 1.99 5.60 -0.38
N GLN A 143 2.98 4.75 -0.09
CA GLN A 143 4.39 5.14 -0.13
C GLN A 143 4.79 5.58 -1.54
N MET A 144 4.40 4.83 -2.57
CA MET A 144 4.63 5.18 -3.97
C MET A 144 3.94 6.48 -4.38
N ALA A 145 2.67 6.65 -4.04
CA ALA A 145 1.91 7.87 -4.35
C ALA A 145 2.56 9.10 -3.71
N LEU A 146 2.87 9.01 -2.42
CA LEU A 146 3.49 10.08 -1.65
C LEU A 146 4.89 10.42 -2.19
N ALA A 147 5.71 9.41 -2.50
CA ALA A 147 7.02 9.59 -3.11
C ALA A 147 6.93 10.33 -4.45
N THR A 148 6.00 9.92 -5.31
CA THR A 148 5.76 10.57 -6.60
C THR A 148 5.29 12.02 -6.43
N ASN A 149 4.44 12.27 -5.45
CA ASN A 149 3.94 13.62 -5.17
C ASN A 149 5.06 14.54 -4.64
N TYR A 150 5.96 14.07 -3.79
CA TYR A 150 7.17 14.82 -3.41
C TYR A 150 8.14 15.02 -4.58
N PHE A 151 8.34 14.00 -5.41
CA PHE A 151 9.21 14.10 -6.58
C PHE A 151 8.74 15.15 -7.59
N THR A 152 7.42 15.24 -7.80
CA THR A 152 6.81 16.16 -8.78
C THR A 152 6.36 17.49 -8.19
N GLY A 153 6.27 17.63 -6.87
CA GLY A 153 5.70 18.80 -6.20
C GLY A 153 4.17 18.85 -6.29
N ARG A 154 3.50 17.70 -6.34
CA ARG A 154 2.04 17.61 -6.55
C ARG A 154 1.27 17.64 -5.24
N GLY A 155 0.71 18.80 -4.90
CA GLY A 155 -0.03 19.02 -3.64
C GLY A 155 0.86 19.08 -2.39
N VAL A 156 2.17 19.04 -2.58
CA VAL A 156 3.22 19.27 -1.58
C VAL A 156 4.39 20.00 -2.24
N PRO A 157 5.22 20.76 -1.53
CA PRO A 157 6.48 21.26 -2.08
C PRO A 157 7.35 20.10 -2.58
N ARG A 158 8.00 20.31 -3.73
CA ARG A 158 8.92 19.30 -4.27
C ARG A 158 10.09 19.08 -3.32
N ASP A 159 10.36 17.80 -3.01
CA ASP A 159 11.41 17.38 -2.08
C ASP A 159 11.93 16.00 -2.51
N TYR A 160 13.12 15.97 -3.13
CA TYR A 160 13.75 14.73 -3.60
C TYR A 160 14.23 13.83 -2.45
N GLY A 161 14.54 14.40 -1.28
CA GLY A 161 14.90 13.63 -0.08
C GLY A 161 13.70 12.84 0.45
N GLN A 162 12.55 13.49 0.58
CA GLN A 162 11.32 12.80 0.94
C GLN A 162 10.91 11.78 -0.13
N ALA A 163 11.04 12.13 -1.41
CA ALA A 163 10.73 11.19 -2.50
C ALA A 163 11.61 9.93 -2.42
N PHE A 164 12.93 10.09 -2.29
CA PHE A 164 13.87 8.98 -2.18
C PHE A 164 13.59 8.12 -0.94
N MET A 165 13.31 8.74 0.20
CA MET A 165 12.96 8.02 1.43
C MET A 165 11.73 7.14 1.25
N TRP A 166 10.65 7.67 0.67
CA TRP A 166 9.42 6.91 0.49
C TRP A 166 9.53 5.84 -0.61
N TYR A 167 10.22 6.13 -1.74
CA TYR A 167 10.55 5.12 -2.74
C TYR A 167 11.40 3.98 -2.15
N SER A 168 12.39 4.31 -1.32
CA SER A 168 13.24 3.32 -0.65
C SER A 168 12.46 2.40 0.29
N ARG A 169 11.44 2.93 0.99
CA ARG A 169 10.54 2.12 1.82
C ARG A 169 9.69 1.17 0.97
N ALA A 170 9.08 1.67 -0.10
CA ALA A 170 8.30 0.84 -1.02
C ALA A 170 9.18 -0.23 -1.70
N ALA A 171 10.39 0.12 -2.13
CA ALA A 171 11.38 -0.80 -2.71
C ALA A 171 11.78 -1.91 -1.73
N SER A 172 11.99 -1.54 -0.47
CA SER A 172 12.31 -2.49 0.60
C SER A 172 11.13 -3.41 0.93
N ALA A 173 9.90 -2.95 0.73
CA ALA A 173 8.70 -3.75 0.84
C ALA A 173 8.43 -4.65 -0.39
N GLY A 174 9.31 -4.61 -1.41
CA GLY A 174 9.26 -5.48 -2.57
C GLY A 174 8.56 -4.89 -3.80
N ASP A 175 8.21 -3.60 -3.81
CA ASP A 175 7.64 -2.96 -5.00
C ASP A 175 8.68 -2.83 -6.11
N GLY A 176 8.46 -3.53 -7.24
CA GLY A 176 9.41 -3.58 -8.37
C GLY A 176 9.61 -2.22 -9.03
N GLY A 177 8.55 -1.40 -9.13
CA GLY A 177 8.63 -0.05 -9.68
C GLY A 177 9.48 0.87 -8.80
N ALA A 178 9.28 0.81 -7.47
CA ALA A 178 10.11 1.53 -6.53
C ALA A 178 11.57 1.09 -6.58
N GLN A 179 11.84 -0.21 -6.73
CA GLN A 179 13.20 -0.75 -6.88
C GLN A 179 13.89 -0.18 -8.11
N TYR A 180 13.19 -0.07 -9.25
CA TYR A 180 13.71 0.59 -10.43
C TYR A 180 14.07 2.05 -10.16
N ILE A 181 13.15 2.81 -9.53
CA ILE A 181 13.34 4.23 -9.26
C ILE A 181 14.52 4.45 -8.29
N VAL A 182 14.64 3.64 -7.24
CA VAL A 182 15.78 3.69 -6.30
C VAL A 182 17.08 3.37 -7.02
N GLY A 183 17.09 2.39 -7.92
CA GLY A 183 18.22 2.09 -8.80
C GLY A 183 18.62 3.30 -9.64
N SER A 184 17.65 4.04 -10.20
CA SER A 184 17.90 5.26 -10.96
C SER A 184 18.48 6.40 -10.11
N PHE A 185 18.02 6.56 -8.87
CA PHE A 185 18.63 7.52 -7.93
C PHE A 185 20.11 7.22 -7.70
N TYR A 186 20.47 5.96 -7.48
CA TYR A 186 21.88 5.58 -7.32
C TYR A 186 22.69 5.66 -8.62
N GLU A 187 22.09 5.40 -9.79
CA GLU A 187 22.76 5.50 -11.08
C GLU A 187 23.20 6.95 -11.39
N HIS A 188 22.35 7.92 -11.10
CA HIS A 188 22.59 9.32 -11.44
C HIS A 188 23.16 10.12 -10.25
N GLY A 189 22.82 9.74 -9.04
CA GLY A 189 22.97 10.56 -7.85
C GLY A 189 21.93 11.69 -7.81
N GLU A 190 21.67 12.19 -6.61
CA GLU A 190 20.85 13.42 -6.41
C GLU A 190 21.56 14.25 -5.33
N PRO A 191 22.09 15.45 -5.68
CA PRO A 191 22.86 16.26 -4.75
C PRO A 191 22.15 16.53 -3.43
N GLY A 192 22.81 16.26 -2.30
CA GLY A 192 22.22 16.44 -0.97
C GLY A 192 21.24 15.36 -0.54
N VAL A 193 20.99 14.35 -1.37
CA VAL A 193 20.07 13.24 -1.09
C VAL A 193 20.79 11.90 -1.10
N VAL A 194 21.42 11.56 -2.23
CA VAL A 194 22.14 10.29 -2.41
C VAL A 194 23.29 10.46 -3.38
N ASP A 195 24.45 9.95 -3.02
CA ASP A 195 25.61 9.95 -3.91
C ASP A 195 25.43 8.89 -5.01
N ARG A 196 26.04 9.16 -6.16
CA ARG A 196 26.09 8.20 -7.26
C ARG A 196 26.84 6.94 -6.85
N ASP A 197 26.17 5.78 -6.94
CA ASP A 197 26.72 4.47 -6.61
C ASP A 197 26.20 3.43 -7.61
N LEU A 198 27.04 3.07 -8.58
CA LEU A 198 26.66 2.11 -9.64
C LEU A 198 26.52 0.67 -9.12
N GLU A 199 27.18 0.31 -8.01
CA GLU A 199 27.01 -1.01 -7.42
C GLU A 199 25.62 -1.11 -6.76
N GLN A 200 25.20 -0.09 -6.02
CA GLN A 200 23.83 -0.02 -5.50
C GLN A 200 22.81 0.03 -6.63
N ALA A 201 23.04 0.80 -7.67
CA ALA A 201 22.15 0.85 -8.83
C ALA A 201 21.95 -0.56 -9.45
N LYS A 202 23.04 -1.32 -9.67
CA LYS A 202 22.96 -2.70 -10.18
C LYS A 202 22.16 -3.62 -9.26
N ILE A 203 22.34 -3.51 -7.95
CA ILE A 203 21.60 -4.32 -6.97
C ILE A 203 20.09 -4.04 -7.07
N TRP A 204 19.69 -2.77 -7.10
CA TRP A 204 18.28 -2.39 -7.16
C TRP A 204 17.65 -2.73 -8.52
N TYR A 205 18.35 -2.52 -9.63
CA TYR A 205 17.87 -2.96 -10.95
C TYR A 205 17.75 -4.48 -11.05
N ALA A 206 18.69 -5.26 -10.45
CA ALA A 206 18.57 -6.70 -10.41
C ALA A 206 17.32 -7.17 -9.64
N ARG A 207 16.98 -6.53 -8.52
CA ARG A 207 15.76 -6.81 -7.76
C ARG A 207 14.51 -6.51 -8.59
N SER A 208 14.43 -5.34 -9.23
CA SER A 208 13.31 -4.97 -10.08
C SER A 208 13.18 -5.91 -11.28
N ALA A 209 14.29 -6.28 -11.93
CA ALA A 209 14.30 -7.25 -13.04
C ALA A 209 13.81 -8.64 -12.61
N ALA A 210 14.10 -9.06 -11.37
CA ALA A 210 13.57 -10.31 -10.80
C ALA A 210 12.04 -10.30 -10.64
N HIS A 211 11.44 -9.13 -10.54
CA HIS A 211 9.98 -8.94 -10.60
C HIS A 211 9.42 -8.80 -12.04
N GLY A 212 10.28 -9.00 -13.05
CA GLY A 212 9.87 -9.00 -14.45
C GLY A 212 9.91 -7.63 -15.14
N ASP A 213 10.57 -6.63 -14.57
CA ASP A 213 10.71 -5.32 -15.21
C ASP A 213 11.75 -5.35 -16.33
N PRO A 214 11.36 -5.21 -17.63
CA PRO A 214 12.29 -5.26 -18.75
C PRO A 214 13.22 -4.04 -18.80
N GLY A 215 12.77 -2.87 -18.30
CA GLY A 215 13.58 -1.66 -18.23
C GLY A 215 14.74 -1.82 -17.25
N ALA A 216 14.45 -2.40 -16.07
CA ALA A 216 15.46 -2.72 -15.07
C ALA A 216 16.50 -3.73 -15.62
N LEU A 217 16.06 -4.75 -16.35
CA LEU A 217 16.95 -5.71 -16.96
C LEU A 217 17.88 -5.06 -18.00
N ALA A 218 17.35 -4.15 -18.83
CA ALA A 218 18.13 -3.41 -19.81
C ALA A 218 19.19 -2.51 -19.14
N LYS A 219 18.79 -1.78 -18.09
CA LYS A 219 19.70 -0.94 -17.28
C LYS A 219 20.80 -1.78 -16.65
N LEU A 220 20.47 -2.89 -16.02
CA LEU A 220 21.43 -3.80 -15.40
C LEU A 220 22.46 -4.29 -16.43
N ARG A 221 22.02 -4.73 -17.60
CA ARG A 221 22.94 -5.19 -18.68
C ARG A 221 23.88 -4.07 -19.11
N SER A 222 23.39 -2.86 -19.35
CA SER A 222 24.22 -1.70 -19.72
C SER A 222 25.31 -1.43 -18.70
N LEU A 223 24.96 -1.39 -17.42
CA LEU A 223 25.91 -1.14 -16.33
C LEU A 223 26.95 -2.26 -16.17
N LEU A 224 26.57 -3.51 -16.42
CA LEU A 224 27.51 -4.65 -16.41
C LEU A 224 28.49 -4.58 -17.59
N GLU A 225 28.03 -4.26 -18.79
CA GLU A 225 28.87 -4.10 -19.99
C GLU A 225 29.87 -2.95 -19.82
N GLU A 226 29.45 -1.81 -19.27
CA GLU A 226 30.33 -0.69 -18.95
C GLU A 226 31.42 -1.08 -17.96
N SER A 227 31.07 -1.86 -16.93
CA SER A 227 32.00 -2.35 -15.93
C SER A 227 33.07 -3.26 -16.54
N VAL A 228 32.70 -4.11 -17.50
CA VAL A 228 33.66 -5.00 -18.23
C VAL A 228 34.58 -4.19 -19.13
N ARG A 229 34.03 -3.24 -19.90
CA ARG A 229 34.83 -2.37 -20.78
C ARG A 229 35.82 -1.52 -20.00
N GLY A 230 35.40 -0.95 -18.86
CA GLY A 230 36.29 -0.15 -18.01
C GLY A 230 37.40 -0.95 -17.34
N ARG A 231 37.24 -2.26 -17.12
CA ARG A 231 38.31 -3.17 -16.66
C ARG A 231 39.27 -3.57 -17.76
N ALA A 232 38.77 -3.75 -18.99
CA ALA A 232 39.63 -4.13 -20.14
C ALA A 232 40.51 -2.95 -20.65
N ALA A 233 40.14 -1.72 -20.30
CA ALA A 233 40.87 -0.51 -20.70
C ALA A 233 41.96 -0.06 -19.67
N ARG A 234 42.11 -0.77 -18.56
CA ARG A 234 43.14 -0.56 -17.52
C ARG A 234 44.22 -1.63 -17.61
#